data_602ef994aa8a0b721a3464a29e7550e8
#
_entry.id   602ef994aa8a0b721a3464a29e7550e8
#
_cell.length_a   1.000
_cell.length_b   1.000
_cell.length_c   1.000
_cell.angle_alpha   90.00
_cell.angle_beta   90.00
_cell.angle_gamma   90.00
#
_symmetry.space_group_name_H-M   'P 1'
#
loop_
_entity.id
_entity.type
_entity.pdbx_description
1 polymer ?
#
loop_
_entity_poly.entity_id
_entity_poly.type
_entity_poly.pdbx_seq_one_letter_code
_entity_poly.pdbx_strand_id
1 'polypeptide(L)' 'MPKIKITQIKSPIGRNNKQRKILISLGLNKINREKIIENNPALQGMVDKVKHLVRTEQV' A
#
# COMPACT_ATOMS: atom_id res chain seq x y z
N MET A 1 -5.84 -15.27 10.82
CA MET A 1 -6.36 -14.66 9.61
C MET A 1 -5.25 -14.37 8.63
N PRO A 2 -5.52 -14.42 7.32
CA PRO A 2 -4.47 -14.15 6.35
C PRO A 2 -4.01 -12.70 6.44
N LYS A 3 -2.73 -12.51 6.28
CA LYS A 3 -2.12 -11.18 6.28
C LYS A 3 -1.28 -11.03 5.02
N ILE A 4 -1.11 -9.80 4.60
CA ILE A 4 -0.25 -9.49 3.46
C ILE A 4 0.78 -8.44 3.89
N LYS A 5 1.96 -8.55 3.32
CA LYS A 5 3.01 -7.56 3.51
C LYS A 5 3.04 -6.67 2.27
N ILE A 6 2.93 -5.37 2.49
CA ILE A 6 3.01 -4.40 1.41
C ILE A 6 4.27 -3.58 1.59
N THR A 7 4.95 -3.34 0.48
CA THR A 7 6.20 -2.56 0.45
C THR A 7 6.06 -1.48 -0.59
N GLN A 8 6.30 -0.24 -0.22
CA GLN A 8 6.27 0.85 -1.17
C GLN A 8 7.54 0.82 -2.02
N ILE A 9 7.36 0.68 -3.33
CA ILE A 9 8.49 0.59 -4.25
C ILE A 9 8.66 1.85 -5.10
N LYS A 10 7.64 2.69 -5.18
CA LYS A 10 7.70 3.93 -5.94
C LYS A 10 7.07 5.05 -5.14
N SER A 11 7.60 6.26 -5.34
CA SER A 11 7.05 7.46 -4.71
C SER A 11 5.79 7.92 -5.44
N PRO A 12 4.79 8.44 -4.71
CA PRO A 12 3.61 9.03 -5.34
C PRO A 12 3.85 10.46 -5.83
N ILE A 13 5.07 10.92 -5.84
CA ILE A 13 5.40 12.27 -6.29
C ILE A 13 4.91 12.46 -7.73
N GLY A 14 4.18 13.55 -7.96
CA GLY A 14 3.60 13.82 -9.26
C GLY A 14 2.31 13.09 -9.55
N ARG A 15 1.85 12.27 -8.63
CA ARG A 15 0.58 11.56 -8.75
C ARG A 15 -0.51 12.33 -8.02
N ASN A 16 -1.77 11.87 -8.17
CA ASN A 16 -2.87 12.56 -7.52
C ASN A 16 -2.83 12.36 -6.01
N ASN A 17 -3.49 13.29 -5.30
CA ASN A 17 -3.47 13.27 -3.85
C ASN A 17 -4.18 12.07 -3.24
N LYS A 18 -5.11 11.47 -3.97
CA LYS A 18 -5.86 10.32 -3.48
C LYS A 18 -4.93 9.13 -3.25
N GLN A 19 -4.02 8.88 -4.18
CA GLN A 19 -3.05 7.79 -4.04
C GLN A 19 -2.14 8.03 -2.85
N ARG A 20 -1.70 9.27 -2.68
CA ARG A 20 -0.83 9.61 -1.56
C ARG A 20 -1.53 9.38 -0.23
N LYS A 21 -2.80 9.79 -0.13
CA LYS A 21 -3.58 9.58 1.08
C LYS A 21 -3.76 8.10 1.39
N ILE A 22 -3.98 7.29 0.37
CA ILE A 22 -4.12 5.85 0.55
C ILE A 22 -2.84 5.25 1.11
N LEU A 23 -1.69 5.64 0.57
CA LEU A 23 -0.40 5.16 1.06
C LEU A 23 -0.18 5.54 2.52
N ILE A 24 -0.51 6.77 2.88
CA ILE A 24 -0.39 7.23 4.26
C ILE A 24 -1.32 6.42 5.17
N SER A 25 -2.54 6.18 4.71
CA SER A 25 -3.50 5.38 5.48
C SER A 25 -3.01 3.95 5.70
N LEU A 26 -2.25 3.41 4.75
CA LEU A 26 -1.67 2.09 4.88
C LEU A 26 -0.38 2.10 5.70
N GLY A 27 0.08 3.26 6.12
CA GLY A 27 1.33 3.37 6.87
C GLY A 27 2.57 3.43 6.00
N LEU A 28 2.39 3.65 4.69
CA LEU A 28 3.50 3.67 3.73
C LEU A 28 3.74 5.10 3.27
N ASN A 29 4.56 5.81 3.99
CA ASN A 29 4.85 7.20 3.63
C ASN A 29 6.27 7.40 3.10
N LYS A 30 7.02 6.33 2.91
CA LYS A 30 8.38 6.38 2.39
C LYS A 30 8.66 5.17 1.51
N ILE A 31 9.55 5.35 0.54
CA ILE A 31 9.99 4.23 -0.32
C ILE A 31 10.69 3.17 0.53
N ASN A 32 10.46 1.92 0.17
CA ASN A 32 10.99 0.74 0.85
C ASN A 32 10.39 0.51 2.25
N ARG A 33 9.35 1.25 2.58
CA ARG A 33 8.64 1.01 3.82
C ARG A 33 7.77 -0.23 3.69
N GLU A 34 7.86 -1.10 4.67
CA GLU A 34 7.06 -2.33 4.69
C GLU A 34 6.01 -2.24 5.78
N LYS A 35 4.85 -2.82 5.50
CA LYS A 35 3.77 -2.89 6.47
C LYS A 35 3.02 -4.18 6.29
N ILE A 36 2.71 -4.85 7.40
CA ILE A 36 1.87 -6.05 7.38
C ILE A 36 0.46 -5.64 7.77
N ILE A 37 -0.50 -5.97 6.93
CA ILE A 37 -1.90 -5.64 7.16
C ILE A 37 -2.75 -6.89 6.99
N GLU A 38 -3.96 -6.84 7.55
CA GLU A 38 -4.90 -7.92 7.36
C GLU A 38 -5.43 -7.91 5.93
N ASN A 39 -5.58 -9.10 5.38
CA ASN A 39 -6.11 -9.26 4.02
C ASN A 39 -7.64 -9.25 4.08
N ASN A 40 -8.23 -8.06 4.02
CA ASN A 40 -9.68 -7.93 3.99
C ASN A 40 -10.11 -7.11 2.76
N PRO A 41 -11.39 -7.21 2.36
CA PRO A 41 -11.85 -6.54 1.12
C PRO A 41 -11.64 -5.03 1.12
N ALA A 42 -11.80 -4.36 2.25
CA ALA A 42 -11.64 -2.91 2.32
C ALA A 42 -10.18 -2.51 2.07
N LEU A 43 -9.25 -3.19 2.73
CA LEU A 43 -7.82 -2.91 2.55
C LEU A 43 -7.34 -3.36 1.19
N GLN A 44 -7.87 -4.47 0.67
CA GLN A 44 -7.56 -4.92 -0.68
C GLN A 44 -7.93 -3.86 -1.72
N GLY A 45 -9.10 -3.25 -1.57
CA GLY A 45 -9.52 -2.20 -2.47
C GLY A 45 -8.59 -0.99 -2.46
N MET A 46 -8.08 -0.63 -1.28
CA MET A 46 -7.11 0.45 -1.16
C MET A 46 -5.79 0.10 -1.82
N VAL A 47 -5.31 -1.13 -1.59
CA VAL A 47 -4.06 -1.60 -2.17
C VAL A 47 -4.17 -1.64 -3.70
N ASP A 48 -5.31 -2.09 -4.23
CA ASP A 48 -5.51 -2.14 -5.68
C ASP A 48 -5.36 -0.78 -6.34
N LYS A 49 -5.74 0.28 -5.66
CA LYS A 49 -5.64 1.62 -6.20
C LYS A 49 -4.20 2.12 -6.29
N VAL A 50 -3.32 1.52 -5.50
CA VAL A 50 -1.90 1.92 -5.47
C VAL A 50 -0.97 0.76 -5.78
N LYS A 51 -1.48 -0.34 -6.34
CA LYS A 51 -0.66 -1.52 -6.58
C LYS A 51 0.52 -1.27 -7.51
N HIS A 52 0.44 -0.25 -8.33
CA HIS A 52 1.54 0.13 -9.20
C HIS A 52 2.66 0.86 -8.44
N LEU A 53 2.39 1.22 -7.20
CA LEU A 53 3.35 1.92 -6.34
C LEU A 53 3.88 1.02 -5.23
N VAL A 54 3.25 -0.13 -5.03
CA VAL A 54 3.61 -1.02 -3.94
C VAL A 54 3.75 -2.45 -4.45
N ARG A 55 4.45 -3.23 -3.67
CA ARG A 55 4.58 -4.67 -3.91
C ARG A 55 3.88 -5.39 -2.76
N THR A 56 3.11 -6.43 -3.10
CA THR A 56 2.40 -7.21 -2.09
C THR A 56 2.95 -8.62 -2.04
N GLU A 57 3.03 -9.17 -0.84
CA GLU A 57 3.46 -10.54 -0.62
C GLU A 57 2.59 -11.16 0.46
N GLN A 58 2.31 -12.45 0.31
CA GLN A 58 1.62 -13.18 1.36
C GLN A 58 2.61 -13.49 2.48
N VAL A 59 2.12 -13.38 3.72
CA VAL A 59 2.93 -13.62 4.90
C VAL A 59 2.55 -14.95 5.54
#